data_658af6be55b4ce900b6db601626164d8
#
_entry.id   658af6be55b4ce900b6db601626164d8
#
_cell.length_a   1.000
_cell.length_b   1.000
_cell.length_c   1.000
_cell.angle_alpha   90.00
_cell.angle_beta   90.00
_cell.angle_gamma   90.00
#
_symmetry.space_group_name_H-M   'P 1'
#
loop_
_entity.id
_entity.type
_entity.pdbx_description
1 polymer ?
#
loop_
_entity_poly.entity_id
_entity_poly.type
_entity_poly.pdbx_seq_one_letter_code
_entity_poly.pdbx_strand_id
1 'polypeptide(L)'
;SYSELIKLPYSRLPKLFAVKALDAVVFNVPVDPLRPVDKRDNYVKRCMGLPGDTIRIVDRQVYNDQRLMTLPDRSNGQFSYYVRTNGQGFNPGQIKRDFDINYLKNSQVNNQNVSDVLQITQTEFIVTIPEQALEAFSAMMHVDTVIVINALASHQFSEGTPEALIWYYNQAVKPMPMYPNPMGGHSDTTEYAWTRDNYGPLWLPSKGSTISLTRDHVLKYRRSIEIYEGHEFREVNGSYFIDDEPATSYTFEMDYYWMMGDNRHNSWDSRYWGPVPEDHVMGKPVFTFMSWDKYAKGMDKIRMDRLFTVVHGKGKPTSYLLVFLALVALYYGWEIWHKRKQSRQ
;
A
#
# COMPACT_ATOMS: atom_id res chain seq x y z
N SER A 1 -11.11 18.19 -14.34
CA SER A 1 -12.25 17.89 -15.22
C SER A 1 -11.71 17.56 -16.60
N TYR A 2 -11.96 16.35 -17.08
CA TYR A 2 -11.57 15.93 -18.40
C TYR A 2 -12.66 16.33 -19.39
N SER A 3 -12.25 16.95 -20.53
CA SER A 3 -13.17 17.26 -21.62
C SER A 3 -13.57 15.94 -22.30
N GLU A 4 -14.85 15.72 -22.49
CA GLU A 4 -15.36 14.60 -23.30
C GLU A 4 -15.31 14.89 -24.81
N LEU A 5 -14.95 16.12 -25.19
CA LEU A 5 -14.90 16.58 -26.58
C LEU A 5 -13.73 15.99 -27.39
N ILE A 6 -12.65 15.60 -26.71
CA ILE A 6 -11.47 15.01 -27.36
C ILE A 6 -11.17 13.69 -26.67
N LYS A 7 -11.46 12.58 -27.35
CA LYS A 7 -11.08 11.24 -26.93
C LYS A 7 -9.92 10.76 -27.79
N LEU A 8 -8.71 10.91 -27.26
CA LEU A 8 -7.52 10.32 -27.90
C LEU A 8 -7.45 8.82 -27.52
N PRO A 9 -6.97 7.96 -28.42
CA PRO A 9 -6.75 6.56 -28.08
C PRO A 9 -5.73 6.47 -26.96
N TYR A 10 -6.07 5.71 -25.91
CA TYR A 10 -5.14 5.45 -24.82
C TYR A 10 -4.01 4.56 -25.31
N SER A 11 -2.78 5.01 -25.18
CA SER A 11 -1.60 4.21 -25.47
C SER A 11 -0.61 4.34 -24.30
N ARG A 12 -0.01 3.24 -23.92
CA ARG A 12 1.08 3.24 -22.95
C ARG A 12 2.42 3.29 -23.64
N LEU A 13 3.34 4.02 -23.05
CA LEU A 13 4.73 3.95 -23.47
C LEU A 13 5.26 2.52 -23.25
N PRO A 14 6.18 2.04 -24.10
CA PRO A 14 6.84 0.75 -23.90
C PRO A 14 7.44 0.67 -22.49
N LYS A 15 7.38 -0.50 -21.87
CA LYS A 15 7.99 -0.75 -20.57
C LYS A 15 9.50 -0.53 -20.66
N LEU A 16 10.00 0.55 -20.05
CA LEU A 16 11.44 0.80 -19.96
C LEU A 16 12.11 -0.10 -18.94
N PHE A 17 11.40 -0.45 -17.86
CA PHE A 17 11.90 -1.29 -16.79
C PHE A 17 10.82 -2.24 -16.30
N ALA A 18 11.19 -3.49 -16.08
CA ALA A 18 10.31 -4.46 -15.44
C ALA A 18 10.09 -4.10 -13.96
N VAL A 19 8.88 -4.36 -13.46
CA VAL A 19 8.59 -4.32 -12.04
C VAL A 19 9.32 -5.47 -11.35
N LYS A 20 9.97 -5.19 -10.24
CA LYS A 20 10.66 -6.18 -9.41
C LYS A 20 9.97 -6.28 -8.06
N ALA A 21 10.14 -7.42 -7.40
CA ALA A 21 9.71 -7.56 -6.03
C ALA A 21 10.33 -6.46 -5.15
N LEU A 22 9.55 -5.91 -4.22
CA LEU A 22 9.88 -4.81 -3.33
C LEU A 22 10.02 -3.43 -4.00
N ASP A 23 9.78 -3.29 -5.29
CA ASP A 23 9.66 -1.96 -5.91
C ASP A 23 8.40 -1.23 -5.37
N ALA A 24 8.52 0.07 -5.13
CA ALA A 24 7.34 0.93 -5.05
C ALA A 24 6.77 1.11 -6.47
N VAL A 25 5.47 0.89 -6.63
CA VAL A 25 4.79 0.90 -7.93
C VAL A 25 3.61 1.85 -7.90
N VAL A 26 3.49 2.67 -8.94
CA VAL A 26 2.33 3.52 -9.20
C VAL A 26 1.39 2.75 -10.13
N PHE A 27 0.13 2.65 -9.76
CA PHE A 27 -0.89 1.96 -10.55
C PHE A 27 -2.27 2.60 -10.37
N ASN A 28 -3.15 2.37 -11.34
CA ASN A 28 -4.56 2.75 -11.25
C ASN A 28 -5.31 1.77 -10.35
N VAL A 29 -6.16 2.29 -9.47
CA VAL A 29 -6.93 1.46 -8.52
C VAL A 29 -7.85 0.49 -9.25
N PRO A 30 -7.80 -0.81 -8.96
CA PRO A 30 -8.55 -1.81 -9.72
C PRO A 30 -10.04 -1.94 -9.33
N VAL A 31 -10.49 -1.26 -8.27
CA VAL A 31 -11.85 -1.44 -7.70
C VAL A 31 -12.93 -0.56 -8.31
N ASP A 32 -12.62 0.32 -9.25
CA ASP A 32 -13.61 1.17 -9.91
C ASP A 32 -13.86 0.70 -11.36
N PRO A 33 -14.80 -0.25 -11.57
CA PRO A 33 -15.07 -0.77 -12.91
C PRO A 33 -15.81 0.23 -13.81
N LEU A 34 -16.40 1.30 -13.23
CA LEU A 34 -17.20 2.27 -13.98
C LEU A 34 -16.37 3.30 -14.73
N ARG A 35 -15.13 3.53 -14.29
CA ARG A 35 -14.22 4.45 -14.98
C ARG A 35 -13.21 3.69 -15.82
N PRO A 36 -12.86 4.21 -17.02
CA PRO A 36 -11.72 3.72 -17.77
C PRO A 36 -10.44 3.69 -16.92
N VAL A 37 -9.54 2.75 -17.16
CA VAL A 37 -8.34 2.53 -16.32
C VAL A 37 -7.52 3.80 -16.14
N ASP A 38 -7.32 4.58 -17.19
CA ASP A 38 -6.57 5.84 -17.20
C ASP A 38 -7.20 6.99 -16.40
N LYS A 39 -8.48 6.86 -16.05
CA LYS A 39 -9.23 7.86 -15.27
C LYS A 39 -9.46 7.46 -13.81
N ARG A 40 -8.99 6.30 -13.39
CA ARG A 40 -9.07 5.84 -12.01
C ARG A 40 -8.01 6.52 -11.15
N ASP A 41 -8.24 6.54 -9.85
CA ASP A 41 -7.29 7.11 -8.90
C ASP A 41 -5.95 6.36 -8.93
N ASN A 42 -4.85 7.08 -8.74
CA ASN A 42 -3.52 6.51 -8.73
C ASN A 42 -3.10 6.19 -7.30
N TYR A 43 -2.66 4.96 -7.08
CA TYR A 43 -2.09 4.52 -5.82
C TYR A 43 -0.61 4.20 -5.97
N VAL A 44 0.12 4.37 -4.87
CA VAL A 44 1.50 3.91 -4.75
C VAL A 44 1.52 2.84 -3.67
N LYS A 45 1.95 1.64 -4.03
CA LYS A 45 2.12 0.52 -3.09
C LYS A 45 3.42 -0.20 -3.42
N ARG A 46 3.82 -1.08 -2.52
CA ARG A 46 4.99 -1.94 -2.72
C ARG A 46 4.57 -3.25 -3.38
N CYS A 47 5.29 -3.64 -4.43
CA CYS A 47 5.11 -4.91 -5.10
C CYS A 47 5.69 -6.04 -4.23
N MET A 48 4.83 -6.82 -3.60
CA MET A 48 5.25 -7.94 -2.73
C MET A 48 5.26 -9.27 -3.47
N GLY A 49 4.59 -9.37 -4.63
CA GLY A 49 4.56 -10.55 -5.47
C GLY A 49 4.50 -10.21 -6.94
N LEU A 50 5.20 -11.00 -7.73
CA LEU A 50 5.29 -10.93 -9.19
C LEU A 50 4.38 -12.00 -9.83
N PRO A 51 4.09 -11.90 -11.13
CA PRO A 51 3.38 -12.95 -11.84
C PRO A 51 4.06 -14.32 -11.68
N GLY A 52 3.27 -15.33 -11.33
CA GLY A 52 3.73 -16.70 -11.02
C GLY A 52 4.04 -16.96 -9.55
N ASP A 53 4.24 -15.94 -8.74
CA ASP A 53 4.55 -16.07 -7.31
C ASP A 53 3.32 -16.52 -6.51
N THR A 54 3.56 -17.12 -5.32
CA THR A 54 2.52 -17.46 -4.33
C THR A 54 2.70 -16.62 -3.06
N ILE A 55 1.73 -15.79 -2.75
CA ILE A 55 1.75 -14.92 -1.57
C ILE A 55 1.07 -15.58 -0.38
N ARG A 56 1.75 -15.51 0.76
CA ARG A 56 1.23 -15.92 2.06
C ARG A 56 1.64 -14.89 3.12
N ILE A 57 0.74 -14.59 4.05
CA ILE A 57 1.04 -13.76 5.22
C ILE A 57 0.81 -14.63 6.46
N VAL A 58 1.81 -14.69 7.34
CA VAL A 58 1.75 -15.40 8.62
C VAL A 58 2.23 -14.43 9.69
N ASP A 59 1.38 -14.15 10.64
CA ASP A 59 1.68 -13.21 11.74
C ASP A 59 2.32 -11.91 11.27
N ARG A 60 1.70 -11.27 10.24
CA ARG A 60 2.14 -10.01 9.59
C ARG A 60 3.33 -10.15 8.65
N GLN A 61 4.08 -11.24 8.72
CA GLN A 61 5.22 -11.50 7.85
C GLN A 61 4.75 -11.99 6.48
N VAL A 62 5.22 -11.33 5.43
CA VAL A 62 4.86 -11.66 4.05
C VAL A 62 5.87 -12.63 3.47
N TYR A 63 5.39 -13.74 2.96
CA TYR A 63 6.17 -14.75 2.25
C TYR A 63 5.78 -14.77 0.78
N ASN A 64 6.78 -14.90 -0.07
CA ASN A 64 6.66 -15.13 -1.49
C ASN A 64 7.36 -16.47 -1.79
N ASP A 65 6.61 -17.47 -2.25
CA ASP A 65 7.09 -18.84 -2.47
C ASP A 65 7.94 -19.37 -1.28
N GLN A 66 7.46 -19.23 -0.07
CA GLN A 66 8.14 -19.60 1.18
C GLN A 66 9.32 -18.68 1.59
N ARG A 67 9.73 -17.74 0.75
CA ARG A 67 10.77 -16.77 1.10
C ARG A 67 10.17 -15.60 1.87
N LEU A 68 10.71 -15.29 3.04
CA LEU A 68 10.36 -14.09 3.79
C LEU A 68 10.74 -12.82 3.01
N MET A 69 9.77 -11.95 2.82
CA MET A 69 9.95 -10.67 2.12
C MET A 69 10.37 -9.58 3.11
N THR A 70 11.67 -9.38 3.24
CA THR A 70 12.22 -8.30 4.09
C THR A 70 12.12 -6.96 3.36
N LEU A 71 11.51 -5.97 4.00
CA LEU A 71 11.37 -4.64 3.42
C LEU A 71 12.75 -3.96 3.23
N PRO A 72 12.93 -3.19 2.15
CA PRO A 72 14.17 -2.43 1.93
C PRO A 72 14.41 -1.37 3.03
N ASP A 73 15.67 -1.02 3.31
CA ASP A 73 16.06 -0.01 4.32
C ASP A 73 15.33 1.34 4.15
N ARG A 74 15.02 1.72 2.91
CA ARG A 74 14.30 2.97 2.60
C ARG A 74 12.80 2.88 2.69
N SER A 75 12.26 1.72 3.06
CA SER A 75 10.84 1.57 3.34
C SER A 75 10.57 1.84 4.82
N ASN A 76 9.34 2.19 5.12
CA ASN A 76 8.91 2.45 6.48
C ASN A 76 7.72 1.55 6.80
N GLY A 77 8.01 0.26 7.04
CA GLY A 77 7.00 -0.71 7.48
C GLY A 77 6.40 -0.26 8.81
N GLN A 78 5.07 -0.10 8.85
CA GLN A 78 4.35 0.38 10.02
C GLN A 78 3.23 -0.58 10.39
N PHE A 79 3.08 -0.79 11.71
CA PHE A 79 1.99 -1.58 12.28
C PHE A 79 1.32 -0.83 13.41
N SER A 80 0.07 -1.17 13.71
CA SER A 80 -0.65 -0.60 14.84
C SER A 80 -0.47 -1.47 16.08
N TYR A 81 -0.21 -0.82 17.19
CA TYR A 81 0.01 -1.44 18.50
C TYR A 81 -0.95 -0.83 19.53
N TYR A 82 -1.43 -1.65 20.43
CA TYR A 82 -2.01 -1.17 21.68
C TYR A 82 -0.90 -0.75 22.60
N VAL A 83 -1.00 0.46 23.15
CA VAL A 83 -0.01 1.05 24.03
C VAL A 83 -0.69 1.52 25.30
N ARG A 84 -0.18 1.12 26.45
CA ARG A 84 -0.59 1.63 27.76
C ARG A 84 0.54 2.44 28.37
N THR A 85 0.17 3.58 28.98
CA THR A 85 1.08 4.49 29.66
C THR A 85 0.77 4.59 31.14
N ASN A 86 1.71 5.09 31.94
CA ASN A 86 1.59 5.31 33.38
C ASN A 86 0.71 6.53 33.77
N GLY A 87 -0.10 7.04 32.85
CA GLY A 87 -0.93 8.25 33.03
C GLY A 87 -0.36 9.50 32.34
N GLN A 88 0.88 9.45 31.89
CA GLN A 88 1.47 10.51 31.10
C GLN A 88 1.18 10.26 29.60
N GLY A 89 0.53 11.23 28.94
CA GLY A 89 0.24 11.16 27.52
C GLY A 89 1.47 11.47 26.65
N PHE A 90 1.32 11.30 25.35
CA PHE A 90 2.38 11.59 24.39
C PHE A 90 2.48 13.08 24.08
N ASN A 91 3.70 13.60 23.97
CA ASN A 91 3.99 14.90 23.41
C ASN A 91 4.03 14.80 21.88
N PRO A 92 3.10 15.44 21.12
CA PRO A 92 3.03 15.33 19.67
C PRO A 92 4.32 15.73 18.95
N GLY A 93 4.99 16.80 19.42
CA GLY A 93 6.23 17.27 18.81
C GLY A 93 7.41 16.33 19.03
N GLN A 94 7.47 15.68 20.20
CA GLN A 94 8.52 14.72 20.50
C GLN A 94 8.36 13.44 19.67
N ILE A 95 7.19 12.81 19.69
CA ILE A 95 7.00 11.54 18.94
C ILE A 95 7.07 11.74 17.44
N LYS A 96 6.74 12.94 16.93
CA LYS A 96 6.96 13.29 15.53
C LYS A 96 8.44 13.37 15.18
N ARG A 97 9.23 14.06 16.00
CA ARG A 97 10.66 14.26 15.78
C ARG A 97 11.45 12.97 15.93
N ASP A 98 11.15 12.19 16.98
CA ASP A 98 11.97 11.05 17.39
C ASP A 98 11.58 9.77 16.64
N PHE A 99 10.31 9.62 16.22
CA PHE A 99 9.77 8.39 15.63
C PHE A 99 9.01 8.58 14.31
N ASP A 100 8.88 9.81 13.80
CA ASP A 100 8.04 10.19 12.64
C ASP A 100 6.55 9.78 12.79
N ILE A 101 6.04 9.76 14.03
CA ILE A 101 4.65 9.45 14.37
C ILE A 101 3.84 10.74 14.42
N ASN A 102 2.78 10.84 13.63
CA ASN A 102 1.90 12.01 13.61
C ASN A 102 0.80 11.85 14.66
N TYR A 103 0.83 12.69 15.69
CA TYR A 103 -0.23 12.77 16.69
C TYR A 103 -1.03 14.06 16.50
N LEU A 104 -2.17 13.96 15.86
CA LEU A 104 -3.06 15.05 15.57
C LEU A 104 -4.31 14.91 16.44
N LYS A 105 -4.40 15.70 17.51
CA LYS A 105 -5.60 15.72 18.36
C LYS A 105 -6.80 16.26 17.55
N ASN A 106 -7.90 15.50 17.54
CA ASN A 106 -9.18 15.87 16.89
C ASN A 106 -9.13 16.04 15.36
N SER A 107 -8.26 15.37 14.65
CA SER A 107 -8.18 15.51 13.21
C SER A 107 -8.90 14.38 12.46
N GLN A 108 -10.16 14.65 12.15
CA GLN A 108 -10.86 13.94 11.08
C GLN A 108 -10.80 14.79 9.81
N VAL A 109 -10.22 14.25 8.75
CA VAL A 109 -10.32 14.83 7.40
C VAL A 109 -11.16 13.85 6.57
N ASN A 110 -12.30 14.30 6.08
CA ASN A 110 -13.24 13.48 5.30
C ASN A 110 -13.66 12.17 5.99
N ASN A 111 -13.98 12.24 7.30
CA ASN A 111 -14.32 11.08 8.14
C ASN A 111 -13.22 10.02 8.27
N GLN A 112 -11.98 10.32 7.91
CA GLN A 112 -10.84 9.45 8.10
C GLN A 112 -9.96 9.97 9.24
N ASN A 113 -9.57 9.08 10.14
CA ASN A 113 -8.55 9.39 11.14
C ASN A 113 -7.19 9.49 10.46
N VAL A 114 -6.63 10.70 10.41
CA VAL A 114 -5.33 10.98 9.79
C VAL A 114 -4.18 10.99 10.81
N SER A 115 -4.49 10.68 12.06
CA SER A 115 -3.50 10.56 13.13
C SER A 115 -2.97 9.14 13.21
N ASP A 116 -1.66 8.99 13.41
CA ASP A 116 -1.03 7.69 13.72
C ASP A 116 -1.27 7.28 15.17
N VAL A 117 -1.87 8.15 15.99
CA VAL A 117 -2.23 7.91 17.39
C VAL A 117 -3.72 8.10 17.57
N LEU A 118 -4.39 7.06 18.04
CA LEU A 118 -5.76 7.10 18.52
C LEU A 118 -5.73 6.96 20.06
N GLN A 119 -6.18 7.98 20.77
CA GLN A 119 -6.36 7.92 22.22
C GLN A 119 -7.69 7.24 22.54
N ILE A 120 -7.65 6.17 23.33
CA ILE A 120 -8.83 5.39 23.78
C ILE A 120 -9.28 5.86 25.13
N THR A 121 -8.36 5.87 26.12
CA THR A 121 -8.57 6.41 27.46
C THR A 121 -7.44 7.41 27.80
N GLN A 122 -7.36 7.86 29.03
CA GLN A 122 -6.25 8.71 29.46
C GLN A 122 -4.89 8.00 29.40
N THR A 123 -4.89 6.67 29.55
CA THR A 123 -3.67 5.84 29.63
C THR A 123 -3.52 4.86 28.48
N GLU A 124 -4.52 4.74 27.61
CA GLU A 124 -4.55 3.72 26.57
C GLU A 124 -4.65 4.33 25.19
N PHE A 125 -3.82 3.84 24.27
CA PHE A 125 -3.68 4.36 22.92
C PHE A 125 -3.57 3.22 21.93
N ILE A 126 -3.99 3.47 20.68
CA ILE A 126 -3.53 2.71 19.55
C ILE A 126 -2.56 3.59 18.77
N VAL A 127 -1.35 3.10 18.57
CA VAL A 127 -0.27 3.84 17.94
C VAL A 127 0.23 3.07 16.73
N THR A 128 0.26 3.72 15.58
CA THR A 128 0.93 3.17 14.39
C THR A 128 2.41 3.51 14.49
N ILE A 129 3.24 2.49 14.68
CA ILE A 129 4.66 2.64 14.96
C ILE A 129 5.46 2.07 13.80
N PRO A 130 6.46 2.81 13.26
CA PRO A 130 7.44 2.25 12.35
C PRO A 130 8.19 1.07 13.00
N GLU A 131 8.33 -0.02 12.29
CA GLU A 131 8.98 -1.24 12.83
C GLU A 131 10.38 -0.95 13.37
N GLN A 132 11.13 -0.09 12.70
CA GLN A 132 12.47 0.33 13.11
C GLN A 132 12.47 1.18 14.39
N ALA A 133 11.36 1.80 14.75
CA ALA A 133 11.22 2.65 15.93
C ALA A 133 10.62 1.92 17.14
N LEU A 134 10.12 0.71 16.96
CA LEU A 134 9.35 -0.02 17.97
C LEU A 134 10.12 -0.21 19.28
N GLU A 135 11.38 -0.63 19.21
CA GLU A 135 12.23 -0.86 20.38
C GLU A 135 12.44 0.44 21.16
N ALA A 136 12.88 1.51 20.48
CA ALA A 136 13.11 2.80 21.10
C ALA A 136 11.82 3.45 21.64
N PHE A 137 10.69 3.28 20.94
CA PHE A 137 9.39 3.75 21.39
C PHE A 137 8.95 3.00 22.66
N SER A 138 9.11 1.69 22.70
CA SER A 138 8.76 0.85 23.85
C SER A 138 9.63 1.13 25.09
N ALA A 139 10.83 1.66 24.90
CA ALA A 139 11.75 2.05 25.97
C ALA A 139 11.46 3.43 26.58
N MET A 140 10.44 4.16 26.12
CA MET A 140 10.06 5.46 26.71
C MET A 140 9.58 5.27 28.17
N MET A 141 10.07 6.12 29.07
CA MET A 141 9.83 6.01 30.54
C MET A 141 8.35 5.97 30.95
N HIS A 142 7.46 6.52 30.14
CA HIS A 142 6.02 6.56 30.45
C HIS A 142 5.21 5.50 29.67
N VAL A 143 5.86 4.65 28.90
CA VAL A 143 5.23 3.53 28.19
C VAL A 143 5.40 2.26 29.05
N ASP A 144 4.29 1.74 29.55
CA ASP A 144 4.29 0.53 30.38
C ASP A 144 4.16 -0.74 29.55
N THR A 145 3.39 -0.67 28.46
CA THR A 145 3.05 -1.87 27.69
C THR A 145 2.87 -1.51 26.24
N VAL A 146 3.47 -2.30 25.34
CA VAL A 146 3.22 -2.26 23.90
C VAL A 146 2.87 -3.67 23.45
N ILE A 147 1.67 -3.85 22.90
CA ILE A 147 1.15 -5.15 22.48
C ILE A 147 0.75 -5.05 21.02
N VAL A 148 1.14 -6.05 20.25
CA VAL A 148 0.66 -6.19 18.87
C VAL A 148 -0.85 -6.38 18.89
N ILE A 149 -1.57 -5.66 18.02
CA ILE A 149 -3.03 -5.66 18.04
C ILE A 149 -3.63 -7.06 17.83
N ASN A 150 -3.04 -7.89 16.98
CA ASN A 150 -3.49 -9.26 16.77
C ASN A 150 -3.31 -10.16 18.01
N ALA A 151 -2.33 -9.88 18.87
CA ALA A 151 -2.14 -10.60 20.14
C ALA A 151 -3.20 -10.27 21.19
N LEU A 152 -3.94 -9.17 21.04
CA LEU A 152 -5.11 -8.86 21.87
C LEU A 152 -6.26 -9.86 21.64
N ALA A 153 -6.22 -10.64 20.56
CA ALA A 153 -7.21 -11.66 20.25
C ALA A 153 -7.45 -12.69 21.36
N SER A 154 -6.42 -12.96 22.16
CA SER A 154 -6.50 -13.88 23.30
C SER A 154 -7.08 -13.24 24.55
N HIS A 155 -7.28 -11.92 24.57
CA HIS A 155 -7.86 -11.20 25.71
C HIS A 155 -9.39 -11.16 25.54
N GLN A 156 -10.11 -11.62 26.54
CA GLN A 156 -11.53 -11.34 26.65
C GLN A 156 -11.69 -9.87 26.99
N PHE A 157 -12.35 -9.13 26.13
CA PHE A 157 -12.69 -7.75 26.44
C PHE A 157 -13.63 -7.71 27.64
N SER A 158 -13.26 -6.94 28.66
CA SER A 158 -14.10 -6.69 29.83
C SER A 158 -15.25 -5.75 29.48
N GLU A 159 -16.30 -5.78 30.29
CA GLU A 159 -17.37 -4.79 30.23
C GLU A 159 -16.78 -3.37 30.36
N GLY A 160 -17.13 -2.47 29.46
CA GLY A 160 -16.56 -1.12 29.39
C GLY A 160 -15.34 -0.95 28.50
N THR A 161 -14.90 -2.01 27.78
CA THR A 161 -13.84 -1.86 26.77
C THR A 161 -14.26 -0.84 25.69
N PRO A 162 -13.43 0.16 25.40
CA PRO A 162 -13.76 1.19 24.42
C PRO A 162 -14.06 0.61 23.04
N GLU A 163 -15.11 1.12 22.37
CA GLU A 163 -15.52 0.68 21.03
C GLU A 163 -14.38 0.78 20.00
N ALA A 164 -13.52 1.79 20.12
CA ALA A 164 -12.38 1.96 19.24
C ALA A 164 -11.41 0.77 19.34
N LEU A 165 -11.15 0.24 20.53
CA LEU A 165 -10.30 -0.93 20.72
C LEU A 165 -10.96 -2.18 20.13
N ILE A 166 -12.27 -2.34 20.37
CA ILE A 166 -13.06 -3.44 19.81
C ILE A 166 -13.05 -3.36 18.27
N TRP A 167 -13.18 -2.16 17.72
CA TRP A 167 -13.11 -1.95 16.27
C TRP A 167 -11.74 -2.36 15.71
N TYR A 168 -10.64 -1.91 16.30
CA TYR A 168 -9.29 -2.29 15.87
C TYR A 168 -9.03 -3.79 16.01
N TYR A 169 -9.49 -4.39 17.09
CA TYR A 169 -9.42 -5.83 17.29
C TYR A 169 -10.18 -6.58 16.18
N ASN A 170 -11.41 -6.18 15.89
CA ASN A 170 -12.22 -6.79 14.84
C ASN A 170 -11.54 -6.66 13.46
N GLN A 171 -10.84 -5.55 13.21
CA GLN A 171 -10.08 -5.34 11.97
C GLN A 171 -8.84 -6.25 11.88
N ALA A 172 -8.19 -6.54 13.01
CA ALA A 172 -6.97 -7.32 13.04
C ALA A 172 -7.21 -8.84 13.05
N VAL A 173 -8.26 -9.27 13.70
CA VAL A 173 -8.44 -10.69 14.10
C VAL A 173 -9.66 -11.33 13.49
N LYS A 174 -10.79 -10.61 13.39
CA LYS A 174 -11.97 -11.17 12.72
C LYS A 174 -11.77 -11.19 11.22
N PRO A 175 -12.24 -12.25 10.54
CA PRO A 175 -12.28 -12.26 9.09
C PRO A 175 -13.05 -11.02 8.60
N MET A 176 -12.38 -10.12 7.93
CA MET A 176 -13.02 -9.05 7.18
C MET A 176 -13.26 -9.53 5.77
N PRO A 177 -14.16 -8.89 5.01
CA PRO A 177 -14.29 -9.18 3.59
C PRO A 177 -12.98 -8.79 2.88
N MET A 178 -12.04 -9.72 2.93
CA MET A 178 -10.77 -9.65 2.22
C MET A 178 -10.91 -10.46 0.93
N TYR A 179 -10.17 -10.05 -0.09
CA TYR A 179 -10.11 -10.85 -1.31
C TYR A 179 -9.76 -12.33 -0.97
N PRO A 180 -10.41 -13.32 -1.54
CA PRO A 180 -11.37 -13.25 -2.66
C PRO A 180 -12.84 -13.03 -2.26
N ASN A 181 -13.15 -12.78 -0.99
CA ASN A 181 -14.50 -12.43 -0.60
C ASN A 181 -14.88 -11.09 -1.24
N PRO A 182 -15.91 -11.02 -2.10
CA PRO A 182 -16.17 -9.81 -2.87
C PRO A 182 -16.63 -8.66 -1.98
N MET A 183 -16.02 -7.50 -2.15
CA MET A 183 -16.63 -6.26 -1.73
C MET A 183 -17.85 -6.01 -2.64
N GLY A 184 -19.03 -6.35 -2.17
CA GLY A 184 -20.28 -6.06 -2.85
C GLY A 184 -20.91 -7.26 -3.58
N GLY A 185 -21.62 -8.11 -2.86
CA GLY A 185 -22.86 -8.64 -3.37
C GLY A 185 -22.98 -10.07 -3.83
N HIS A 186 -21.98 -10.93 -3.77
CA HIS A 186 -22.18 -12.37 -3.98
C HIS A 186 -21.40 -13.14 -2.91
N SER A 187 -21.83 -13.02 -1.68
CA SER A 187 -21.07 -13.48 -0.54
C SER A 187 -21.80 -14.54 0.26
N ASP A 188 -21.65 -15.78 -0.13
CA ASP A 188 -21.82 -16.88 0.82
C ASP A 188 -20.48 -17.50 1.23
N THR A 189 -19.38 -16.86 0.91
CA THR A 189 -18.06 -17.44 1.10
C THR A 189 -17.28 -16.78 2.24
N THR A 190 -17.57 -17.21 3.46
CA THR A 190 -16.63 -17.25 4.56
C THR A 190 -15.66 -18.45 4.41
N GLU A 191 -15.43 -18.95 3.19
CA GLU A 191 -14.60 -20.13 2.94
C GLU A 191 -13.13 -19.89 3.36
N TYR A 192 -12.68 -18.63 3.31
CA TYR A 192 -11.34 -18.26 3.77
C TYR A 192 -11.43 -17.41 5.01
N ALA A 193 -10.97 -17.93 6.14
CA ALA A 193 -10.79 -17.17 7.38
C ALA A 193 -9.54 -16.27 7.32
N TRP A 194 -9.30 -15.64 6.17
CA TRP A 194 -8.13 -14.78 5.97
C TRP A 194 -8.32 -13.43 6.65
N THR A 195 -7.25 -12.98 7.29
CA THR A 195 -7.19 -11.67 7.93
C THR A 195 -6.05 -10.87 7.30
N ARG A 196 -5.93 -9.58 7.62
CA ARG A 196 -4.83 -8.76 7.09
C ARG A 196 -3.46 -9.21 7.59
N ASP A 197 -3.39 -9.95 8.72
CA ASP A 197 -2.17 -10.43 9.35
C ASP A 197 -1.91 -11.92 9.10
N ASN A 198 -2.93 -12.66 8.65
CA ASN A 198 -2.85 -14.08 8.28
C ASN A 198 -3.67 -14.30 7.00
N TYR A 199 -3.00 -14.44 5.88
CA TYR A 199 -3.59 -14.40 4.55
C TYR A 199 -2.97 -15.43 3.61
N GLY A 200 -3.77 -15.98 2.69
CA GLY A 200 -3.29 -16.90 1.66
C GLY A 200 -3.17 -18.36 2.13
N PRO A 201 -2.54 -19.21 1.32
CA PRO A 201 -1.77 -18.89 0.11
C PRO A 201 -2.64 -18.46 -1.08
N LEU A 202 -2.17 -17.47 -1.83
CA LEU A 202 -2.76 -17.03 -3.08
C LEU A 202 -1.70 -16.98 -4.18
N TRP A 203 -1.87 -17.78 -5.22
CA TRP A 203 -1.03 -17.74 -6.41
C TRP A 203 -1.39 -16.55 -7.30
N LEU A 204 -0.40 -15.91 -7.90
CA LEU A 204 -0.57 -14.76 -8.79
C LEU A 204 -0.49 -15.22 -10.24
N PRO A 205 -1.56 -15.05 -11.03
CA PRO A 205 -1.52 -15.46 -12.42
C PRO A 205 -0.43 -14.75 -13.23
N SER A 206 0.19 -15.49 -14.14
CA SER A 206 1.05 -14.92 -15.18
C SER A 206 0.41 -15.10 -16.55
N LYS A 207 0.70 -14.19 -17.46
CA LYS A 207 0.21 -14.26 -18.82
C LYS A 207 0.56 -15.61 -19.46
N GLY A 208 -0.44 -16.25 -20.07
CA GLY A 208 -0.30 -17.56 -20.69
C GLY A 208 -0.36 -18.76 -19.72
N SER A 209 -0.45 -18.53 -18.41
CA SER A 209 -0.66 -19.60 -17.45
C SER A 209 -2.11 -20.05 -17.44
N THR A 210 -2.33 -21.38 -17.26
CA THR A 210 -3.66 -21.98 -17.30
C THR A 210 -4.01 -22.59 -15.95
N ILE A 211 -5.25 -22.35 -15.51
CA ILE A 211 -5.84 -23.00 -14.33
C ILE A 211 -7.02 -23.89 -14.73
N SER A 212 -7.25 -24.97 -13.97
CA SER A 212 -8.52 -25.68 -14.02
C SER A 212 -9.60 -24.89 -13.30
N LEU A 213 -10.79 -24.81 -13.85
CA LEU A 213 -11.92 -24.11 -13.22
C LEU A 213 -12.54 -25.00 -12.13
N THR A 214 -11.88 -25.08 -10.99
CA THR A 214 -12.41 -25.65 -9.76
C THR A 214 -13.15 -24.55 -8.99
N ARG A 215 -14.03 -24.93 -8.06
CA ARG A 215 -14.71 -23.97 -7.19
C ARG A 215 -13.72 -23.03 -6.47
N ASP A 216 -12.62 -23.58 -5.95
CA ASP A 216 -11.56 -22.80 -5.29
C ASP A 216 -10.92 -21.77 -6.22
N HIS A 217 -10.57 -22.17 -7.45
CA HIS A 217 -10.00 -21.27 -8.45
C HIS A 217 -11.02 -20.23 -8.92
N VAL A 218 -12.27 -20.61 -9.10
CA VAL A 218 -13.33 -19.66 -9.49
C VAL A 218 -13.50 -18.59 -8.41
N LEU A 219 -13.55 -18.97 -7.13
CA LEU A 219 -13.63 -17.99 -6.03
C LEU A 219 -12.44 -17.01 -6.05
N LYS A 220 -11.23 -17.50 -6.31
CA LYS A 220 -10.02 -16.68 -6.32
C LYS A 220 -9.84 -15.84 -7.59
N TYR A 221 -10.31 -16.29 -8.74
CA TYR A 221 -9.90 -15.69 -10.01
C TYR A 221 -11.04 -15.22 -10.91
N ARG A 222 -12.31 -15.51 -10.57
CA ARG A 222 -13.47 -15.05 -11.35
C ARG A 222 -13.42 -13.54 -11.63
N ARG A 223 -13.05 -12.73 -10.61
CA ARG A 223 -12.90 -11.30 -10.79
C ARG A 223 -11.85 -10.92 -11.83
N SER A 224 -10.72 -11.65 -11.88
CA SER A 224 -9.68 -11.44 -12.88
C SER A 224 -10.21 -11.71 -14.28
N ILE A 225 -10.97 -12.78 -14.43
CA ILE A 225 -11.56 -13.20 -15.72
C ILE A 225 -12.64 -12.19 -16.17
N GLU A 226 -13.60 -11.87 -15.31
CA GLU A 226 -14.74 -11.02 -15.68
C GLU A 226 -14.39 -9.53 -15.78
N ILE A 227 -13.70 -9.00 -14.76
CA ILE A 227 -13.56 -7.54 -14.62
C ILE A 227 -12.29 -7.03 -15.30
N TYR A 228 -11.22 -7.80 -15.28
CA TYR A 228 -9.93 -7.34 -15.81
C TYR A 228 -9.68 -7.83 -17.23
N GLU A 229 -10.05 -9.07 -17.54
CA GLU A 229 -9.87 -9.62 -18.89
C GLU A 229 -11.14 -9.52 -19.75
N GLY A 230 -12.27 -9.10 -19.14
CA GLY A 230 -13.48 -8.67 -19.86
C GLY A 230 -14.36 -9.78 -20.37
N HIS A 231 -14.20 -11.01 -19.87
CA HIS A 231 -14.99 -12.15 -20.29
C HIS A 231 -16.34 -12.25 -19.54
N GLU A 232 -17.35 -12.76 -20.20
CA GLU A 232 -18.60 -13.12 -19.54
C GLU A 232 -18.46 -14.49 -18.85
N PHE A 233 -18.53 -14.51 -17.52
CA PHE A 233 -18.42 -15.75 -16.74
C PHE A 233 -19.77 -16.15 -16.14
N ARG A 234 -20.23 -17.37 -16.45
CA ARG A 234 -21.48 -17.92 -15.90
C ARG A 234 -21.27 -19.28 -15.28
N GLU A 235 -22.00 -19.54 -14.21
CA GLU A 235 -22.10 -20.84 -13.57
C GLU A 235 -23.53 -21.37 -13.67
N VAL A 236 -23.70 -22.52 -14.26
CA VAL A 236 -25.01 -23.18 -14.44
C VAL A 236 -24.91 -24.63 -14.00
N ASN A 237 -25.66 -25.00 -12.96
CA ASN A 237 -25.70 -26.37 -12.44
C ASN A 237 -24.29 -26.97 -12.14
N GLY A 238 -23.37 -26.15 -11.61
CA GLY A 238 -22.01 -26.57 -11.29
C GLY A 238 -21.07 -26.70 -12.51
N SER A 239 -21.52 -26.31 -13.69
CA SER A 239 -20.69 -26.19 -14.89
C SER A 239 -20.38 -24.73 -15.17
N TYR A 240 -19.16 -24.44 -15.62
CA TYR A 240 -18.69 -23.09 -15.91
C TYR A 240 -18.71 -22.80 -17.41
N PHE A 241 -19.06 -21.55 -17.73
CA PHE A 241 -19.12 -21.05 -19.11
C PHE A 241 -18.38 -19.73 -19.15
N ILE A 242 -17.56 -19.54 -20.19
CA ILE A 242 -16.85 -18.30 -20.49
C ILE A 242 -17.23 -17.90 -21.92
N ASP A 243 -17.77 -16.69 -22.10
CA ASP A 243 -18.24 -16.16 -23.38
C ASP A 243 -19.22 -17.13 -24.10
N ASP A 244 -20.16 -17.66 -23.30
CA ASP A 244 -21.17 -18.66 -23.73
C ASP A 244 -20.64 -20.07 -24.04
N GLU A 245 -19.32 -20.28 -24.01
CA GLU A 245 -18.72 -21.59 -24.30
C GLU A 245 -18.45 -22.38 -23.01
N PRO A 246 -18.71 -23.70 -22.97
CA PRO A 246 -18.38 -24.54 -21.81
C PRO A 246 -16.88 -24.52 -21.54
N ALA A 247 -16.48 -24.22 -20.31
CA ALA A 247 -15.09 -24.11 -19.92
C ALA A 247 -14.75 -24.98 -18.70
N THR A 248 -13.67 -25.76 -18.79
CA THR A 248 -13.09 -26.54 -17.69
C THR A 248 -11.76 -25.98 -17.22
N SER A 249 -11.18 -25.05 -17.98
CA SER A 249 -9.93 -24.38 -17.69
C SER A 249 -9.98 -22.95 -18.22
N TYR A 250 -9.07 -22.10 -17.71
CA TYR A 250 -8.89 -20.74 -18.20
C TYR A 250 -7.42 -20.40 -18.32
N THR A 251 -7.03 -19.72 -19.41
CA THR A 251 -5.67 -19.24 -19.66
C THR A 251 -5.64 -17.72 -19.53
N PHE A 252 -4.85 -17.22 -18.58
CA PHE A 252 -4.78 -15.77 -18.32
C PHE A 252 -4.11 -15.01 -19.47
N GLU A 253 -4.69 -13.86 -19.81
CA GLU A 253 -4.21 -12.99 -20.89
C GLU A 253 -3.23 -11.92 -20.39
N MET A 254 -3.19 -11.66 -19.07
CA MET A 254 -2.34 -10.65 -18.44
C MET A 254 -1.51 -11.18 -17.29
N ASP A 255 -0.49 -10.43 -16.93
CA ASP A 255 0.30 -10.59 -15.70
C ASP A 255 -0.41 -9.92 -14.51
N TYR A 256 -0.28 -10.53 -13.32
CA TYR A 256 -0.88 -10.02 -12.08
C TYR A 256 0.16 -9.84 -10.99
N TYR A 257 0.03 -8.72 -10.26
CA TYR A 257 0.97 -8.30 -9.22
C TYR A 257 0.28 -8.18 -7.86
N TRP A 258 1.02 -8.43 -6.78
CA TRP A 258 0.52 -8.22 -5.43
C TRP A 258 1.07 -6.95 -4.82
N MET A 259 0.20 -5.98 -4.54
CA MET A 259 0.56 -4.66 -4.08
C MET A 259 0.13 -4.45 -2.63
N MET A 260 1.08 -4.13 -1.74
CA MET A 260 0.81 -3.85 -0.32
C MET A 260 1.38 -2.51 0.09
N GLY A 261 0.64 -1.79 0.96
CA GLY A 261 1.15 -0.55 1.56
C GLY A 261 2.15 -0.81 2.67
N ASP A 262 3.14 0.08 2.82
CA ASP A 262 4.11 -0.01 3.91
C ASP A 262 3.46 0.23 5.28
N ASN A 263 2.41 1.07 5.38
CA ASN A 263 1.56 1.15 6.56
C ASN A 263 0.56 -0.03 6.55
N ARG A 264 1.02 -1.16 7.06
CA ARG A 264 0.36 -2.47 6.95
C ARG A 264 -1.06 -2.50 7.48
N HIS A 265 -1.33 -1.81 8.59
CA HIS A 265 -2.64 -1.80 9.24
C HIS A 265 -3.56 -0.66 8.79
N ASN A 266 -3.02 0.32 8.06
CA ASN A 266 -3.77 1.44 7.52
C ASN A 266 -3.55 1.58 6.00
N SER A 267 -3.72 0.48 5.29
CA SER A 267 -3.57 0.43 3.84
C SER A 267 -4.69 -0.36 3.19
N TRP A 268 -5.40 0.29 2.30
CA TRP A 268 -6.31 -0.38 1.40
C TRP A 268 -5.51 -0.86 0.19
N ASP A 269 -5.29 -2.18 0.08
CA ASP A 269 -4.35 -2.80 -0.85
C ASP A 269 -4.83 -4.18 -1.34
N SER A 270 -3.98 -4.95 -1.99
CA SER A 270 -4.33 -6.22 -2.63
C SER A 270 -4.97 -7.24 -1.68
N ARG A 271 -4.78 -7.11 -0.37
CA ARG A 271 -5.47 -7.96 0.61
C ARG A 271 -6.99 -7.78 0.56
N TYR A 272 -7.46 -6.62 0.11
CA TYR A 272 -8.88 -6.27 0.04
C TYR A 272 -9.46 -6.41 -1.36
N TRP A 273 -8.72 -6.04 -2.42
CA TRP A 273 -9.24 -6.06 -3.79
C TRP A 273 -8.62 -7.12 -4.69
N GLY A 274 -7.61 -7.85 -4.22
CA GLY A 274 -6.93 -8.89 -4.98
C GLY A 274 -5.74 -8.42 -5.80
N PRO A 275 -5.26 -9.25 -6.73
CA PRO A 275 -4.14 -8.94 -7.59
C PRO A 275 -4.42 -7.73 -8.50
N VAL A 276 -3.37 -6.97 -8.80
CA VAL A 276 -3.42 -5.82 -9.72
C VAL A 276 -2.98 -6.30 -11.10
N PRO A 277 -3.83 -6.17 -12.13
CA PRO A 277 -3.47 -6.59 -13.48
C PRO A 277 -2.45 -5.63 -14.11
N GLU A 278 -1.69 -6.14 -15.05
CA GLU A 278 -0.59 -5.46 -15.75
C GLU A 278 -1.01 -4.13 -16.39
N ASP A 279 -2.20 -4.09 -16.97
CA ASP A 279 -2.74 -2.92 -17.65
C ASP A 279 -3.08 -1.76 -16.69
N HIS A 280 -3.13 -1.99 -15.38
CA HIS A 280 -3.28 -0.97 -14.34
C HIS A 280 -1.93 -0.40 -13.88
N VAL A 281 -0.82 -1.08 -14.13
CA VAL A 281 0.51 -0.64 -13.69
C VAL A 281 0.98 0.53 -14.54
N MET A 282 1.24 1.68 -13.94
CA MET A 282 1.74 2.88 -14.61
C MET A 282 3.27 2.92 -14.67
N GLY A 283 3.94 2.51 -13.61
CA GLY A 283 5.39 2.54 -13.52
C GLY A 283 5.91 2.59 -12.09
N LYS A 284 7.20 2.86 -11.94
CA LYS A 284 7.84 3.03 -10.63
C LYS A 284 8.39 4.44 -10.45
N PRO A 285 8.16 5.05 -9.28
CA PRO A 285 8.78 6.32 -8.94
C PRO A 285 10.29 6.11 -8.77
N VAL A 286 11.10 6.83 -9.52
CA VAL A 286 12.57 6.73 -9.45
C VAL A 286 13.18 7.84 -8.64
N PHE A 287 12.54 9.02 -8.62
CA PHE A 287 13.12 10.22 -8.07
C PHE A 287 12.07 11.09 -7.35
N THR A 288 12.42 11.58 -6.17
CA THR A 288 11.60 12.54 -5.42
C THR A 288 12.17 13.93 -5.61
N PHE A 289 11.51 14.73 -6.45
CA PHE A 289 11.88 16.13 -6.68
C PHE A 289 11.58 16.98 -5.45
N MET A 290 10.37 16.84 -4.87
CA MET A 290 9.91 17.58 -3.70
C MET A 290 9.05 16.67 -2.82
N SER A 291 9.17 16.84 -1.49
CA SER A 291 8.32 16.18 -0.51
C SER A 291 7.72 17.22 0.43
N TRP A 292 6.41 17.15 0.60
CA TRP A 292 5.62 18.09 1.37
C TRP A 292 4.91 17.39 2.50
N ASP A 293 5.11 17.88 3.74
CA ASP A 293 4.36 17.41 4.89
C ASP A 293 3.03 18.18 4.98
N LYS A 294 1.94 17.48 4.74
CA LYS A 294 0.58 18.06 4.74
C LYS A 294 0.19 18.65 6.10
N TYR A 295 0.76 18.11 7.18
CA TYR A 295 0.35 18.40 8.55
C TYR A 295 1.31 19.35 9.28
N ALA A 296 2.49 19.56 8.78
CA ALA A 296 3.45 20.52 9.33
C ALA A 296 3.04 21.97 9.03
N LYS A 297 3.65 22.92 9.74
CA LYS A 297 3.40 24.36 9.59
C LYS A 297 4.66 25.08 9.12
N GLY A 298 4.48 26.17 8.38
CA GLY A 298 5.58 27.01 7.93
C GLY A 298 6.61 26.26 7.06
N MET A 299 7.88 26.46 7.34
CA MET A 299 9.00 25.83 6.61
C MET A 299 9.13 24.33 6.85
N ASP A 300 8.62 23.82 7.99
CA ASP A 300 8.66 22.38 8.31
C ASP A 300 7.79 21.56 7.36
N LYS A 301 6.92 22.21 6.57
CA LYS A 301 6.18 21.57 5.49
C LYS A 301 7.07 20.97 4.43
N ILE A 302 8.24 21.56 4.17
CA ILE A 302 9.18 21.05 3.18
C ILE A 302 10.09 20.02 3.85
N ARG A 303 9.97 18.78 3.44
CA ARG A 303 10.82 17.70 3.93
C ARG A 303 12.17 17.75 3.23
N MET A 304 13.10 18.54 3.79
CA MET A 304 14.42 18.77 3.21
C MET A 304 15.24 17.48 3.05
N ASP A 305 15.03 16.52 3.93
CA ASP A 305 15.66 15.18 3.91
C ASP A 305 15.25 14.34 2.69
N ARG A 306 14.14 14.70 2.03
CA ARG A 306 13.57 13.99 0.88
C ARG A 306 13.65 14.77 -0.44
N LEU A 307 14.20 15.99 -0.42
CA LEU A 307 14.38 16.78 -1.64
C LEU A 307 15.48 16.19 -2.51
N PHE A 308 15.20 16.05 -3.80
CA PHE A 308 16.16 15.54 -4.79
C PHE A 308 16.78 14.19 -4.40
N THR A 309 15.92 13.25 -3.95
CA THR A 309 16.36 11.91 -3.52
C THR A 309 15.91 10.84 -4.51
N VAL A 310 16.70 9.76 -4.60
CA VAL A 310 16.30 8.55 -5.33
C VAL A 310 15.44 7.66 -4.42
N VAL A 311 14.31 7.20 -4.92
CA VAL A 311 13.34 6.40 -4.15
C VAL A 311 13.91 5.03 -3.78
N HIS A 312 14.57 4.36 -4.72
CA HIS A 312 15.14 3.03 -4.53
C HIS A 312 16.60 3.08 -4.11
N GLY A 313 17.08 2.07 -3.40
CA GLY A 313 18.48 1.92 -2.99
C GLY A 313 18.63 1.40 -1.57
N LYS A 314 19.87 1.18 -1.15
CA LYS A 314 20.23 0.75 0.21
C LYS A 314 20.51 1.96 1.10
N GLY A 315 20.35 1.79 2.42
CA GLY A 315 20.65 2.81 3.43
C GLY A 315 19.75 4.05 3.36
N LYS A 316 20.16 5.12 4.04
CA LYS A 316 19.38 6.37 4.08
C LYS A 316 19.38 7.07 2.71
N PRO A 317 18.25 7.72 2.31
CA PRO A 317 18.19 8.50 1.08
C PRO A 317 19.26 9.59 1.07
N THR A 318 20.01 9.71 -0.02
CA THR A 318 20.96 10.80 -0.23
C THR A 318 20.31 11.88 -1.09
N SER A 319 20.34 13.13 -0.62
CA SER A 319 19.85 14.25 -1.40
C SER A 319 20.91 14.73 -2.41
N TYR A 320 20.51 14.83 -3.66
CA TYR A 320 21.31 15.38 -4.75
C TYR A 320 21.07 16.87 -4.97
N LEU A 321 20.40 17.56 -4.03
CA LEU A 321 20.06 18.99 -4.14
C LEU A 321 21.31 19.85 -4.35
N LEU A 322 22.38 19.62 -3.59
CA LEU A 322 23.62 20.40 -3.75
C LEU A 322 24.27 20.19 -5.12
N VAL A 323 24.24 18.97 -5.65
CA VAL A 323 24.73 18.66 -7.00
C VAL A 323 23.89 19.39 -8.04
N PHE A 324 22.57 19.36 -7.90
CA PHE A 324 21.66 20.09 -8.78
C PHE A 324 21.93 21.60 -8.76
N LEU A 325 22.06 22.20 -7.57
CA LEU A 325 22.36 23.62 -7.43
C LEU A 325 23.73 24.01 -8.04
N ALA A 326 24.73 23.14 -7.87
CA ALA A 326 26.03 23.34 -8.50
C ALA A 326 25.96 23.31 -10.03
N LEU A 327 25.20 22.37 -10.61
CA LEU A 327 24.99 22.31 -12.08
C LEU A 327 24.26 23.53 -12.59
N VAL A 328 23.24 24.02 -11.87
CA VAL A 328 22.51 25.24 -12.21
C VAL A 328 23.44 26.45 -12.15
N ALA A 329 24.26 26.57 -11.11
CA ALA A 329 25.24 27.67 -10.99
C ALA A 329 26.29 27.64 -12.11
N LEU A 330 26.78 26.46 -12.46
CA LEU A 330 27.69 26.27 -13.59
C LEU A 330 27.07 26.66 -14.94
N TYR A 331 25.79 26.26 -15.16
CA TYR A 331 25.07 26.63 -16.36
C TYR A 331 24.91 28.15 -16.52
N TYR A 332 24.42 28.83 -15.47
CA TYR A 332 24.28 30.30 -15.50
C TYR A 332 25.64 31.02 -15.56
N GLY A 333 26.64 30.49 -14.85
CA GLY A 333 28.02 31.03 -14.94
C GLY A 333 28.58 30.93 -16.37
N TRP A 334 28.37 29.81 -17.04
CA TRP A 334 28.73 29.59 -18.43
C TRP A 334 27.96 30.54 -19.38
N GLU A 335 26.67 30.69 -19.19
CA GLU A 335 25.82 31.58 -19.99
C GLU A 335 26.28 33.06 -19.88
N ILE A 336 26.52 33.52 -18.64
CA ILE A 336 27.03 34.88 -18.38
C ILE A 336 28.40 35.07 -19.04
N TRP A 337 29.30 34.09 -18.91
CA TRP A 337 30.61 34.12 -19.53
C TRP A 337 30.53 34.19 -21.05
N HIS A 338 29.66 33.38 -21.65
CA HIS A 338 29.46 33.35 -23.10
C HIS A 338 28.88 34.67 -23.63
N LYS A 339 27.89 35.26 -22.95
CA LYS A 339 27.33 36.57 -23.30
C LYS A 339 28.38 37.68 -23.19
N ARG A 340 29.21 37.68 -22.15
CA ARG A 340 30.34 38.64 -21.99
C ARG A 340 31.40 38.50 -23.08
N LYS A 341 31.66 37.30 -23.56
CA LYS A 341 32.58 37.05 -24.65
C LYS A 341 32.07 37.60 -25.97
N GLN A 342 30.78 37.42 -26.27
CA GLN A 342 30.11 37.96 -27.47
C GLN A 342 30.05 39.49 -27.47
N SER A 343 29.88 40.15 -26.34
CA SER A 343 29.84 41.60 -26.20
C SER A 343 31.23 42.27 -26.29
N ARG A 344 32.34 41.51 -26.33
CA ARG A 344 33.71 42.00 -26.47
C ARG A 344 34.29 41.81 -27.85
N GLN A 345 33.55 41.19 -28.74
CA GLN A 345 33.80 41.13 -30.19
C GLN A 345 32.96 42.16 -30.92
#